data_ce6f10ffcb8fabdb96d5a82cc67c5548
#
_entry.id   ce6f10ffcb8fabdb96d5a82cc67c5548
#
_cell.length_a   1.000
_cell.length_b   1.000
_cell.length_c   1.000
_cell.angle_alpha   90.00
_cell.angle_beta   90.00
_cell.angle_gamma   90.00
#
_symmetry.space_group_name_H-M   'P 1'
#
loop_
_entity.id
_entity.type
_entity.pdbx_description
1 polymer ?
#
loop_
_entity_poly.entity_id
_entity_poly.type
_entity_poly.pdbx_seq_one_letter_code
_entity_poly.pdbx_strand_id
1 'polypeptide(L)'
;MFEYYDKDKMLVPIKIWTESIDDIEESCLEQAINLANLPFAHDHIALMPDTHTGKGMPIGGVIACKNTVIPNAVGVDIGCGMAFVQTDIPVNILRDTVTGSGELIKVIVGNIPVSYTHLTLP
;
A
#
# COMPACT_ATOMS: atom_id res chain seq x y z
N MET A 1 -14.54 10.74 3.53
CA MET A 1 -14.23 10.66 2.07
C MET A 1 -14.33 12.06 1.51
N PHE A 2 -13.34 12.49 0.72
CA PHE A 2 -13.33 13.76 -0.02
C PHE A 2 -12.78 13.53 -1.43
N GLU A 3 -12.98 14.52 -2.31
CA GLU A 3 -12.52 14.47 -3.69
C GLU A 3 -11.41 15.50 -3.89
N TYR A 4 -10.31 15.05 -4.52
CA TYR A 4 -9.21 15.89 -4.96
C TYR A 4 -9.20 15.94 -6.49
N TYR A 5 -9.38 17.14 -7.06
CA TYR A 5 -9.46 17.32 -8.51
C TYR A 5 -8.91 18.68 -8.94
N ASP A 6 -7.91 18.63 -9.79
CA ASP A 6 -7.36 19.79 -10.50
C ASP A 6 -7.52 19.55 -12.00
N LYS A 7 -8.45 20.30 -12.63
CA LYS A 7 -8.79 20.15 -14.06
C LYS A 7 -7.63 20.41 -15.00
N ASP A 8 -6.65 21.19 -14.56
CA ASP A 8 -5.47 21.53 -15.37
C ASP A 8 -4.40 20.45 -15.29
N LYS A 9 -4.50 19.55 -14.30
CA LYS A 9 -3.50 18.51 -14.04
C LYS A 9 -4.01 17.07 -14.13
N MET A 10 -5.32 16.86 -14.15
CA MET A 10 -5.89 15.51 -14.07
C MET A 10 -7.07 15.34 -15.03
N LEU A 11 -7.14 14.15 -15.67
CA LEU A 11 -8.25 13.76 -16.54
C LEU A 11 -9.47 13.27 -15.76
N VAL A 12 -9.23 12.60 -14.63
CA VAL A 12 -10.28 12.10 -13.74
C VAL A 12 -9.98 12.50 -12.28
N PRO A 13 -11.00 12.67 -11.42
CA PRO A 13 -10.79 13.00 -10.02
C PRO A 13 -10.19 11.84 -9.21
N ILE A 14 -9.65 12.17 -8.05
CA ILE A 14 -9.21 11.21 -7.05
C ILE A 14 -10.14 11.29 -5.85
N LYS A 15 -10.78 10.18 -5.48
CA LYS A 15 -11.59 10.04 -4.27
C LYS A 15 -10.76 9.42 -3.16
N ILE A 16 -10.77 10.05 -1.99
CA ILE A 16 -9.84 9.75 -0.90
C ILE A 16 -10.64 9.41 0.37
N TRP A 17 -10.29 8.30 1.02
CA TRP A 17 -10.96 7.80 2.23
C TRP A 17 -10.14 7.98 3.50
N THR A 18 -9.09 8.82 3.51
CA THR A 18 -8.40 9.28 4.73
C THR A 18 -9.17 10.44 5.38
N GLU A 19 -8.75 10.90 6.54
CA GLU A 19 -9.35 12.05 7.23
C GLU A 19 -8.92 13.37 6.56
N SER A 20 -7.63 13.48 6.19
CA SER A 20 -7.04 14.62 5.52
C SER A 20 -6.15 14.19 4.35
N ILE A 21 -5.88 15.12 3.43
CA ILE A 21 -4.87 14.95 2.39
C ILE A 21 -3.45 14.92 2.99
N ASP A 22 -3.26 15.57 4.13
CA ASP A 22 -1.98 15.61 4.83
C ASP A 22 -1.59 14.25 5.44
N ASP A 23 -2.55 13.32 5.54
CA ASP A 23 -2.30 11.94 5.97
C ASP A 23 -1.68 11.08 4.86
N ILE A 24 -1.59 11.61 3.63
CA ILE A 24 -1.08 10.88 2.46
C ILE A 24 0.33 11.34 2.15
N GLU A 25 1.24 10.39 1.97
CA GLU A 25 2.59 10.67 1.50
C GLU A 25 2.57 11.41 0.16
N GLU A 26 3.40 12.44 -0.01
CA GLU A 26 3.47 13.22 -1.24
C GLU A 26 3.72 12.34 -2.48
N SER A 27 4.62 11.36 -2.36
CA SER A 27 4.93 10.39 -3.42
C SER A 27 3.74 9.47 -3.77
N CYS A 28 2.90 9.14 -2.78
CA CYS A 28 1.67 8.38 -3.00
C CYS A 28 0.63 9.22 -3.77
N LEU A 29 0.46 10.49 -3.40
CA LEU A 29 -0.42 11.41 -4.10
C LEU A 29 0.05 11.65 -5.54
N GLU A 30 1.36 11.80 -5.76
CA GLU A 30 1.95 11.92 -7.10
C GLU A 30 1.66 10.68 -7.97
N GLN A 31 1.79 9.48 -7.41
CA GLN A 31 1.41 8.24 -8.09
C GLN A 31 -0.08 8.23 -8.46
N ALA A 32 -0.96 8.67 -7.57
CA ALA A 32 -2.40 8.75 -7.84
C ALA A 32 -2.73 9.78 -8.93
N ILE A 33 -2.05 10.93 -8.97
CA ILE A 33 -2.18 11.94 -10.03
C ILE A 33 -1.72 11.36 -11.38
N ASN A 34 -0.62 10.61 -11.39
CA ASN A 34 -0.14 9.94 -12.60
C ASN A 34 -1.17 8.92 -13.13
N LEU A 35 -1.82 8.16 -12.25
CA LEU A 35 -2.92 7.26 -12.63
C LEU A 35 -4.13 8.01 -13.15
N ALA A 36 -4.47 9.15 -12.54
CA ALA A 36 -5.60 10.00 -12.96
C ALA A 36 -5.40 10.62 -14.35
N ASN A 37 -4.17 10.60 -14.87
CA ASN A 37 -3.81 11.09 -16.20
C ASN A 37 -3.72 9.97 -17.26
N LEU A 38 -4.00 8.72 -16.91
CA LEU A 38 -4.02 7.65 -17.90
C LEU A 38 -5.26 7.78 -18.79
N PRO A 39 -5.13 7.71 -20.13
CA PRO A 39 -6.23 7.97 -21.05
C PRO A 39 -7.35 6.91 -21.00
N PHE A 40 -7.09 5.79 -20.35
CA PHE A 40 -8.04 4.70 -20.12
C PHE A 40 -8.55 4.62 -18.68
N ALA A 41 -8.13 5.55 -17.80
CA ALA A 41 -8.72 5.67 -16.47
C ALA A 41 -10.20 6.06 -16.59
N HIS A 42 -11.06 5.38 -15.85
CA HIS A 42 -12.50 5.55 -15.93
C HIS A 42 -13.04 6.08 -14.61
N ASP A 43 -13.87 7.11 -14.71
CA ASP A 43 -14.61 7.75 -13.63
C ASP A 43 -13.68 8.42 -12.58
N HIS A 44 -12.95 7.69 -11.79
CA HIS A 44 -12.06 8.22 -10.76
C HIS A 44 -10.98 7.22 -10.33
N ILE A 45 -9.95 7.73 -9.67
CA ILE A 45 -9.03 6.93 -8.86
C ILE A 45 -9.55 6.92 -7.43
N ALA A 46 -9.49 5.79 -6.75
CA ALA A 46 -9.84 5.71 -5.33
C ALA A 46 -8.59 5.40 -4.48
N LEU A 47 -8.43 6.12 -3.38
CA LEU A 47 -7.40 5.88 -2.37
C LEU A 47 -8.06 5.44 -1.07
N MET A 48 -7.80 4.20 -0.65
CA MET A 48 -8.34 3.60 0.56
C MET A 48 -7.63 4.13 1.82
N PRO A 49 -8.18 3.91 3.04
CA PRO A 49 -7.64 4.51 4.27
C PRO A 49 -6.19 4.14 4.61
N ASP A 50 -5.70 3.00 4.09
CA ASP A 50 -4.34 2.50 4.29
C ASP A 50 -3.38 2.87 3.15
N THR A 51 -3.76 3.85 2.32
CA THR A 51 -2.99 4.19 1.13
C THR A 51 -1.58 4.70 1.46
N HIS A 52 -0.61 4.22 0.72
CA HIS A 52 0.80 4.65 0.81
C HIS A 52 1.54 4.37 -0.51
N THR A 53 2.77 4.86 -0.62
CA THR A 53 3.59 4.73 -1.83
C THR A 53 3.85 3.26 -2.19
N GLY A 54 3.55 2.89 -3.41
CA GLY A 54 3.81 1.57 -3.99
C GLY A 54 4.83 1.61 -5.14
N LYS A 55 4.90 0.52 -5.91
CA LYS A 55 5.76 0.41 -7.11
C LYS A 55 4.98 0.77 -8.37
N GLY A 56 4.87 2.05 -8.67
CA GLY A 56 4.17 2.57 -9.86
C GLY A 56 2.66 2.79 -9.65
N MET A 57 2.05 2.13 -8.69
CA MET A 57 0.69 2.35 -8.25
C MET A 57 0.67 2.44 -6.72
N PRO A 58 -0.11 3.35 -6.11
CA PRO A 58 -0.27 3.39 -4.66
C PRO A 58 -0.80 2.06 -4.12
N ILE A 59 -0.25 1.59 -3.01
CA ILE A 59 -0.89 0.53 -2.23
C ILE A 59 -2.17 1.10 -1.64
N GLY A 60 -3.25 0.31 -1.56
CA GLY A 60 -4.58 0.84 -1.22
C GLY A 60 -5.23 1.67 -2.33
N GLY A 61 -4.57 1.80 -3.49
CA GLY A 61 -5.14 2.46 -4.66
C GLY A 61 -6.04 1.55 -5.48
N VAL A 62 -7.12 2.10 -6.03
CA VAL A 62 -8.02 1.40 -6.95
C VAL A 62 -8.20 2.23 -8.22
N ILE A 63 -8.04 1.59 -9.37
CA ILE A 63 -8.30 2.19 -10.68
C ILE A 63 -9.26 1.32 -11.48
N ALA A 64 -10.30 1.94 -12.05
CA ALA A 64 -11.11 1.31 -13.07
C ALA A 64 -10.54 1.65 -14.45
N CYS A 65 -10.29 0.66 -15.29
CA CYS A 65 -9.76 0.85 -16.63
C CYS A 65 -10.79 0.46 -17.69
N LYS A 66 -10.92 1.28 -18.71
CA LYS A 66 -11.82 1.00 -19.84
C LYS A 66 -11.05 0.30 -20.96
N ASN A 67 -11.46 -0.92 -21.28
CA ASN A 67 -10.88 -1.75 -22.35
C ASN A 67 -9.36 -1.98 -22.24
N THR A 68 -8.83 -1.95 -21.02
CA THR A 68 -7.38 -2.05 -20.75
C THR A 68 -7.14 -2.80 -19.45
N VAL A 69 -6.07 -3.57 -19.39
CA VAL A 69 -5.55 -4.20 -18.18
C VAL A 69 -4.15 -3.67 -17.93
N ILE A 70 -3.87 -3.32 -16.68
CA ILE A 70 -2.53 -2.91 -16.23
C ILE A 70 -2.00 -4.02 -15.32
N PRO A 71 -1.16 -4.94 -15.81
CA PRO A 71 -0.67 -6.06 -14.99
C PRO A 71 0.04 -5.59 -13.72
N ASN A 72 0.81 -4.51 -13.81
CA ASN A 72 1.56 -3.96 -12.67
C ASN A 72 0.66 -3.33 -11.58
N ALA A 73 -0.59 -2.98 -11.92
CA ALA A 73 -1.56 -2.44 -10.97
C ALA A 73 -2.29 -3.51 -10.16
N VAL A 74 -2.18 -4.78 -10.56
CA VAL A 74 -2.80 -5.90 -9.83
C VAL A 74 -2.07 -6.18 -8.50
N GLY A 75 -0.82 -5.74 -8.40
CA GLY A 75 0.02 -5.94 -7.22
C GLY A 75 1.03 -7.06 -7.38
N VAL A 76 2.10 -6.97 -6.63
CA VAL A 76 3.19 -7.96 -6.63
C VAL A 76 2.86 -9.12 -5.68
N ASP A 77 2.14 -8.84 -4.61
CA ASP A 77 1.75 -9.79 -3.57
C ASP A 77 0.30 -10.25 -3.76
N ILE A 78 0.04 -10.89 -4.89
CA ILE A 78 -1.30 -11.38 -5.22
C ILE A 78 -1.64 -12.55 -4.29
N GLY A 79 -2.79 -12.43 -3.61
CA GLY A 79 -3.23 -13.43 -2.65
C GLY A 79 -2.55 -13.30 -1.29
N CYS A 80 -2.05 -12.11 -0.93
CA CYS A 80 -1.50 -11.85 0.38
C CYS A 80 -2.50 -12.26 1.48
N GLY A 81 -1.97 -12.79 2.57
CA GLY A 81 -2.78 -13.28 3.66
C GLY A 81 -2.23 -12.85 5.01
N MET A 82 -3.11 -12.83 5.99
CA MET A 82 -2.76 -12.55 7.38
C MET A 82 -2.85 -13.83 8.20
N ALA A 83 -1.85 -14.07 9.05
CA ALA A 83 -1.90 -15.12 10.05
C ALA A 83 -1.79 -14.51 11.44
N PHE A 84 -2.59 -15.02 12.35
CA PHE A 84 -2.57 -14.63 13.76
C PHE A 84 -2.26 -15.84 14.63
N VAL A 85 -1.28 -15.69 15.51
CA VAL A 85 -0.95 -16.70 16.52
C VAL A 85 -0.97 -16.04 17.89
N GLN A 86 -1.90 -16.47 18.72
CA GLN A 86 -1.92 -16.07 20.13
C GLN A 86 -0.90 -16.91 20.90
N THR A 87 -0.06 -16.24 21.69
CA THR A 87 0.92 -16.90 22.56
C THR A 87 0.61 -16.60 24.02
N ASP A 88 1.19 -17.36 24.93
CA ASP A 88 1.17 -17.15 26.38
C ASP A 88 2.36 -16.30 26.86
N ILE A 89 3.16 -15.77 25.94
CA ILE A 89 4.33 -14.92 26.25
C ILE A 89 3.85 -13.55 26.76
N PRO A 90 4.20 -13.16 27.99
CA PRO A 90 3.83 -11.86 28.53
C PRO A 90 4.44 -10.71 27.70
N VAL A 91 3.66 -9.67 27.45
CA VAL A 91 4.07 -8.52 26.61
C VAL A 91 5.29 -7.77 27.14
N ASN A 92 5.52 -7.76 28.45
CA ASN A 92 6.70 -7.14 29.06
C ASN A 92 8.01 -7.81 28.60
N ILE A 93 8.03 -9.15 28.47
CA ILE A 93 9.18 -9.87 27.93
C ILE A 93 9.47 -9.45 26.49
N LEU A 94 8.43 -9.34 25.67
CA LEU A 94 8.56 -8.89 24.27
C LEU A 94 9.02 -7.44 24.19
N ARG A 95 8.49 -6.56 25.05
CA ARG A 95 8.83 -5.15 25.06
C ARG A 95 10.31 -4.93 25.39
N ASP A 96 10.83 -5.62 26.40
CA ASP A 96 12.21 -5.54 26.78
C ASP A 96 13.16 -6.10 25.70
N THR A 97 12.76 -7.17 25.03
CA THR A 97 13.53 -7.76 23.93
C THR A 97 13.56 -6.88 22.69
N VAL A 98 12.41 -6.27 22.33
CA VAL A 98 12.29 -5.43 21.14
C VAL A 98 12.98 -4.08 21.31
N THR A 99 12.84 -3.45 22.48
CA THR A 99 13.45 -2.15 22.76
C THR A 99 14.94 -2.26 23.12
N GLY A 100 15.35 -3.36 23.73
CA GLY A 100 16.73 -3.54 24.18
C GLY A 100 17.71 -3.95 23.08
N SER A 101 17.34 -4.86 22.19
CA SER A 101 18.27 -5.40 21.18
C SER A 101 17.73 -5.41 19.74
N GLY A 102 16.42 -5.32 19.53
CA GLY A 102 15.80 -5.57 18.23
C GLY A 102 16.00 -7.01 17.71
N GLU A 103 16.57 -7.88 18.53
CA GLU A 103 16.92 -9.26 18.15
C GLU A 103 15.69 -10.09 17.79
N LEU A 104 14.59 -9.95 18.56
CA LEU A 104 13.35 -10.67 18.26
C LEU A 104 12.81 -10.27 16.88
N ILE A 105 12.82 -8.97 16.55
CA ILE A 105 12.38 -8.49 15.24
C ILE A 105 13.27 -9.06 14.14
N LYS A 106 14.59 -9.10 14.33
CA LYS A 106 15.52 -9.68 13.37
C LYS A 106 15.26 -11.16 13.14
N VAL A 107 15.01 -11.91 14.22
CA VAL A 107 14.67 -13.34 14.13
C VAL A 107 13.33 -13.54 13.41
N ILE A 108 12.31 -12.77 13.71
CA ILE A 108 11.01 -12.83 13.03
C ILE A 108 11.18 -12.50 11.54
N VAL A 109 11.81 -11.37 11.23
CA VAL A 109 12.01 -10.94 9.82
C VAL A 109 12.90 -11.93 9.06
N GLY A 110 13.88 -12.54 9.74
CA GLY A 110 14.75 -13.55 9.13
C GLY A 110 14.09 -14.91 8.88
N ASN A 111 13.00 -15.24 9.57
CA ASN A 111 12.37 -16.56 9.49
C ASN A 111 10.96 -16.52 8.86
N ILE A 112 10.33 -15.35 8.80
CA ILE A 112 9.02 -15.19 8.15
C ILE A 112 9.25 -14.62 6.75
N PRO A 113 8.89 -15.36 5.68
CA PRO A 113 9.00 -14.86 4.33
C PRO A 113 8.14 -13.60 4.14
N VAL A 114 8.72 -12.54 3.57
CA VAL A 114 8.00 -11.37 3.12
C VAL A 114 8.02 -11.36 1.60
N SER A 115 6.91 -11.07 0.97
CA SER A 115 6.55 -11.40 -0.41
C SER A 115 7.59 -11.11 -1.51
N TYR A 116 8.48 -10.16 -1.34
CA TYR A 116 9.48 -9.82 -2.37
C TYR A 116 10.93 -9.84 -1.88
N THR A 117 11.16 -10.13 -0.60
CA THR A 117 12.52 -10.17 -0.02
C THR A 117 13.10 -11.56 0.10
N HIS A 118 12.28 -12.63 -0.01
CA HIS A 118 12.71 -14.01 0.18
C HIS A 118 12.41 -14.93 -1.01
N LEU A 119 11.91 -14.41 -2.12
CA LEU A 119 11.79 -15.17 -3.36
C LEU A 119 13.11 -15.19 -4.14
N THR A 120 14.20 -15.55 -3.50
CA THR A 120 15.24 -16.27 -4.18
C THR A 120 14.83 -17.73 -4.21
N LEU A 121 14.07 -18.08 -5.23
CA LEU A 121 13.87 -19.47 -5.57
C LEU A 121 15.23 -20.12 -5.82
N PRO A 122 15.44 -21.34 -5.33
CA PRO A 122 16.67 -22.10 -5.60
C PRO A 122 16.87 -22.36 -7.09
#